data_7253f8274fdf8d22cd2a1e7f217fd4dd
#
_entry.id   7253f8274fdf8d22cd2a1e7f217fd4dd
#
_cell.length_a   1.000
_cell.length_b   1.000
_cell.length_c   1.000
_cell.angle_alpha   90.00
_cell.angle_beta   90.00
_cell.angle_gamma   90.00
#
_symmetry.space_group_name_H-M   'P 1'
#
loop_
_entity.id
_entity.type
_entity.pdbx_description
1 polymer ?
#
loop_
_entity_poly.entity_id
_entity_poly.type
_entity_poly.pdbx_seq_one_letter_code
_entity_poly.pdbx_strand_id
1 'polypeptide(L)'
;MHQIKMIGLDLDGTLLTSDKKLLPYTRQVIAEAIRRGILVLMATGRPYTGIPKELRDFPGIRYALTSNGARILDTQTGKALIEHLLPLKSAKKALEILRKYDTLQEVYFEGQGYAEADKLDRISRYHHNPHMWEYVRSSRKPVPSLTELIERENRDMDKVQALFADMEELARAWKELERYRELVLVSSLGYNIEINAAGVDKGTGLMELGALLGIRPEEIMACGDGDNDIRMLELAGVGVAMGNAGENVKAAADYIAETNDHEGAAKAIVKYAFCNDSEQQ
;
A
#
# COMPACT_ATOMS: atom_id res chain seq x y z
N MET A 1 -12.84 3.59 -24.91
CA MET A 1 -12.12 3.79 -23.62
C MET A 1 -11.20 4.98 -23.76
N HIS A 2 -10.96 5.76 -22.68
CA HIS A 2 -9.94 6.81 -22.71
C HIS A 2 -8.56 6.19 -22.76
N GLN A 3 -7.58 6.88 -23.34
CA GLN A 3 -6.19 6.44 -23.34
C GLN A 3 -5.65 6.48 -21.91
N ILE A 4 -5.11 5.37 -21.41
CA ILE A 4 -4.48 5.29 -20.10
C ILE A 4 -3.15 6.03 -20.11
N LYS A 5 -2.98 6.96 -19.15
CA LYS A 5 -1.77 7.77 -18.97
C LYS A 5 -1.05 7.48 -17.66
N MET A 6 -1.75 6.89 -16.68
CA MET A 6 -1.18 6.54 -15.38
C MET A 6 -1.69 5.18 -14.93
N ILE A 7 -0.80 4.37 -14.33
CA ILE A 7 -1.12 3.05 -13.79
C ILE A 7 -0.63 2.98 -12.34
N GLY A 8 -1.56 2.83 -11.39
CA GLY A 8 -1.28 2.56 -9.99
C GLY A 8 -1.31 1.05 -9.72
N LEU A 9 -0.21 0.50 -9.20
CA LEU A 9 -0.05 -0.92 -8.93
C LEU A 9 0.17 -1.18 -7.45
N ASP A 10 -0.70 -1.97 -6.81
CA ASP A 10 -0.35 -2.54 -5.52
C ASP A 10 0.80 -3.54 -5.68
N LEU A 11 1.46 -3.87 -4.58
CA LEU A 11 2.64 -4.74 -4.57
C LEU A 11 2.28 -6.17 -4.15
N ASP A 12 1.77 -6.32 -2.93
CA ASP A 12 1.65 -7.61 -2.26
C ASP A 12 0.37 -8.34 -2.67
N GLY A 13 0.49 -9.39 -3.46
CA GLY A 13 -0.69 -10.08 -4.02
C GLY A 13 -1.17 -9.49 -5.34
N THR A 14 -0.52 -8.45 -5.85
CA THR A 14 -0.83 -7.82 -7.14
C THR A 14 0.36 -7.88 -8.09
N LEU A 15 1.38 -7.08 -7.86
CA LEU A 15 2.58 -7.02 -8.73
C LEU A 15 3.59 -8.10 -8.41
N LEU A 16 3.70 -8.45 -7.12
CA LEU A 16 4.61 -9.47 -6.62
C LEU A 16 3.88 -10.81 -6.46
N THR A 17 4.55 -11.90 -6.80
CA THR A 17 4.06 -13.26 -6.54
C THR A 17 3.87 -13.52 -5.05
N SER A 18 3.24 -14.64 -4.70
CA SER A 18 3.13 -15.12 -3.32
C SER A 18 4.51 -15.28 -2.65
N ASP A 19 5.56 -15.61 -3.42
CA ASP A 19 6.97 -15.66 -2.99
C ASP A 19 7.66 -14.29 -3.00
N LYS A 20 6.93 -13.20 -3.23
CA LYS A 20 7.45 -11.81 -3.26
C LYS A 20 8.46 -11.53 -4.37
N LYS A 21 8.30 -12.15 -5.52
CA LYS A 21 9.15 -11.97 -6.70
C LYS A 21 8.44 -11.16 -7.78
N LEU A 22 9.19 -10.30 -8.46
CA LEU A 22 8.74 -9.66 -9.70
C LEU A 22 9.11 -10.57 -10.89
N LEU A 23 8.10 -11.09 -11.58
CA LEU A 23 8.30 -12.02 -12.70
C LEU A 23 8.84 -11.31 -13.95
N PRO A 24 9.59 -12.04 -14.83
CA PRO A 24 10.22 -11.44 -15.99
C PRO A 24 9.26 -10.79 -16.99
N TYR A 25 8.11 -11.40 -17.26
CA TYR A 25 7.12 -10.83 -18.17
C TYR A 25 6.47 -9.57 -17.56
N THR A 26 6.14 -9.59 -16.27
CA THR A 26 5.64 -8.40 -15.57
C THR A 26 6.64 -7.24 -15.65
N ARG A 27 7.94 -7.52 -15.46
CA ARG A 27 9.02 -6.53 -15.64
C ARG A 27 9.03 -5.96 -17.06
N GLN A 28 8.90 -6.79 -18.09
CA GLN A 28 8.87 -6.36 -19.50
C GLN A 28 7.65 -5.48 -19.80
N VAL A 29 6.48 -5.85 -19.29
CA VAL A 29 5.25 -5.07 -19.50
C VAL A 29 5.32 -3.70 -18.82
N ILE A 30 5.85 -3.61 -17.61
CA ILE A 30 6.09 -2.32 -16.93
C ILE A 30 7.03 -1.44 -17.75
N ALA A 31 8.15 -1.99 -18.20
CA ALA A 31 9.12 -1.25 -19.03
C ALA A 31 8.47 -0.76 -20.34
N GLU A 32 7.64 -1.59 -20.97
CA GLU A 32 6.91 -1.21 -22.18
C GLU A 32 5.87 -0.11 -21.92
N ALA A 33 5.11 -0.19 -20.81
CA ALA A 33 4.19 0.88 -20.42
C ALA A 33 4.92 2.23 -20.27
N ILE A 34 6.06 2.22 -19.57
CA ILE A 34 6.91 3.41 -19.40
C ILE A 34 7.43 3.91 -20.76
N ARG A 35 7.89 3.02 -21.66
CA ARG A 35 8.34 3.37 -23.01
C ARG A 35 7.25 4.02 -23.85
N ARG A 36 5.99 3.64 -23.65
CA ARG A 36 4.80 4.25 -24.28
C ARG A 36 4.41 5.59 -23.66
N GLY A 37 5.15 6.09 -22.68
CA GLY A 37 4.85 7.33 -21.97
C GLY A 37 3.78 7.21 -20.90
N ILE A 38 3.37 5.99 -20.53
CA ILE A 38 2.44 5.76 -19.43
C ILE A 38 3.22 5.85 -18.12
N LEU A 39 2.73 6.66 -17.20
CA LEU A 39 3.30 6.80 -15.88
C LEU A 39 2.90 5.58 -15.04
N VAL A 40 3.88 4.79 -14.62
CA VAL A 40 3.68 3.65 -13.74
C VAL A 40 4.18 3.99 -12.34
N LEU A 41 3.36 3.73 -11.32
CA LEU A 41 3.74 3.95 -9.92
C LEU A 41 3.29 2.79 -9.03
N MET A 42 4.00 2.63 -7.92
CA MET A 42 3.63 1.72 -6.86
C MET A 42 2.65 2.41 -5.91
N ALA A 43 1.53 1.74 -5.57
CA ALA A 43 0.51 2.20 -4.62
C ALA A 43 0.39 1.19 -3.49
N THR A 44 1.10 1.38 -2.38
CA THR A 44 1.29 0.35 -1.37
C THR A 44 1.05 0.83 0.06
N GLY A 45 0.62 -0.09 0.94
CA GLY A 45 0.61 0.12 2.39
C GLY A 45 2.02 0.09 3.01
N ARG A 46 3.04 -0.38 2.28
CA ARG A 46 4.42 -0.40 2.76
C ARG A 46 4.98 1.01 2.91
N PRO A 47 5.91 1.24 3.88
CA PRO A 47 6.77 2.43 3.86
C PRO A 47 7.70 2.37 2.65
N TYR A 48 8.24 3.51 2.23
CA TYR A 48 9.16 3.55 1.08
C TYR A 48 10.37 2.63 1.24
N THR A 49 10.95 2.57 2.44
CA THR A 49 12.07 1.67 2.76
C THR A 49 11.71 0.18 2.65
N GLY A 50 10.41 -0.15 2.74
CA GLY A 50 9.87 -1.51 2.63
C GLY A 50 9.56 -1.95 1.20
N ILE A 51 9.67 -1.06 0.21
CA ILE A 51 9.53 -1.43 -1.20
C ILE A 51 10.78 -2.19 -1.64
N PRO A 52 10.66 -3.33 -2.35
CA PRO A 52 11.82 -4.06 -2.85
C PRO A 52 12.75 -3.17 -3.67
N LYS A 53 14.07 -3.32 -3.46
CA LYS A 53 15.08 -2.49 -4.13
C LYS A 53 14.93 -2.52 -5.66
N GLU A 54 14.62 -3.68 -6.24
CA GLU A 54 14.43 -3.83 -7.67
C GLU A 54 13.28 -2.98 -8.24
N LEU A 55 12.27 -2.64 -7.43
CA LEU A 55 11.16 -1.75 -7.81
C LEU A 55 11.49 -0.29 -7.54
N ARG A 56 12.18 0.00 -6.42
CA ARG A 56 12.64 1.37 -6.13
C ARG A 56 13.61 1.90 -7.18
N ASP A 57 14.46 1.00 -7.68
CA ASP A 57 15.49 1.31 -8.69
C ASP A 57 15.01 1.01 -10.13
N PHE A 58 13.71 0.69 -10.32
CA PHE A 58 13.20 0.36 -11.63
C PHE A 58 13.23 1.60 -12.55
N PRO A 59 13.92 1.51 -13.72
CA PRO A 59 14.05 2.66 -14.61
C PRO A 59 12.69 3.20 -15.07
N GLY A 60 12.44 4.48 -14.81
CA GLY A 60 11.22 5.16 -15.23
C GLY A 60 10.06 5.14 -14.23
N ILE A 61 10.11 4.36 -13.15
CA ILE A 61 9.19 4.51 -12.02
C ILE A 61 9.63 5.73 -11.21
N ARG A 62 8.91 6.83 -11.36
CA ARG A 62 9.26 8.10 -10.73
C ARG A 62 8.51 8.38 -9.43
N TYR A 63 7.33 7.82 -9.25
CA TYR A 63 6.50 8.12 -8.09
C TYR A 63 6.19 6.86 -7.30
N ALA A 64 6.05 7.01 -5.99
CA ALA A 64 5.60 5.97 -5.09
C ALA A 64 4.58 6.54 -4.11
N LEU A 65 3.38 5.96 -4.11
CA LEU A 65 2.37 6.16 -3.10
C LEU A 65 2.59 5.13 -2.01
N THR A 66 2.89 5.56 -0.80
CA THR A 66 3.30 4.73 0.32
C THR A 66 2.42 4.94 1.54
N SER A 67 2.44 4.01 2.48
CA SER A 67 1.66 4.06 3.72
C SER A 67 0.17 4.33 3.45
N ASN A 68 -0.40 3.64 2.44
CA ASN A 68 -1.80 3.79 1.99
C ASN A 68 -2.18 5.19 1.48
N GLY A 69 -1.24 5.98 0.99
CA GLY A 69 -1.49 7.34 0.50
C GLY A 69 -1.08 8.44 1.50
N ALA A 70 -0.59 8.09 2.68
CA ALA A 70 -0.06 9.08 3.62
C ALA A 70 1.13 9.87 3.05
N ARG A 71 1.89 9.26 2.13
CA ARG A 71 2.98 9.92 1.41
C ARG A 71 2.99 9.56 -0.07
N ILE A 72 3.15 10.56 -0.90
CA ILE A 72 3.47 10.40 -2.31
C ILE A 72 4.84 11.02 -2.56
N LEU A 73 5.78 10.18 -2.97
CA LEU A 73 7.18 10.55 -3.13
C LEU A 73 7.55 10.65 -4.60
N ASP A 74 8.37 11.65 -4.95
CA ASP A 74 9.17 11.64 -6.16
C ASP A 74 10.46 10.85 -5.84
N THR A 75 10.60 9.67 -6.43
CA THR A 75 11.70 8.74 -6.13
C THR A 75 13.04 9.22 -6.64
N GLN A 76 13.08 10.15 -7.62
CA GLN A 76 14.30 10.72 -8.15
C GLN A 76 14.91 11.79 -7.23
N THR A 77 14.04 12.58 -6.60
CA THR A 77 14.47 13.65 -5.69
C THR A 77 14.43 13.24 -4.22
N GLY A 78 13.74 12.16 -3.89
CA GLY A 78 13.47 11.71 -2.53
C GLY A 78 12.50 12.62 -1.76
N LYS A 79 11.88 13.61 -2.43
CA LYS A 79 10.96 14.55 -1.78
C LYS A 79 9.54 14.03 -1.76
N ALA A 80 8.84 14.26 -0.65
CA ALA A 80 7.40 14.10 -0.60
C ALA A 80 6.75 15.24 -1.41
N LEU A 81 5.84 14.85 -2.32
CA LEU A 81 5.01 15.78 -3.09
C LEU A 81 3.69 16.05 -2.37
N ILE A 82 3.15 15.03 -1.71
CA ILE A 82 1.90 15.07 -0.95
C ILE A 82 2.13 14.32 0.35
N GLU A 83 1.65 14.88 1.45
CA GLU A 83 1.73 14.30 2.79
C GLU A 83 0.39 14.50 3.53
N HIS A 84 -0.20 13.39 3.96
CA HIS A 84 -1.40 13.34 4.79
C HIS A 84 -1.09 12.54 6.05
N LEU A 85 -0.41 13.17 6.98
CA LEU A 85 0.13 12.52 8.16
C LEU A 85 -0.95 12.30 9.22
N LEU A 86 -0.86 11.19 9.93
CA LEU A 86 -1.66 10.89 11.11
C LEU A 86 -1.22 11.80 12.25
N PRO A 87 -2.11 12.68 12.76
CA PRO A 87 -1.75 13.60 13.84
C PRO A 87 -1.25 12.86 15.08
N LEU A 88 -0.19 13.36 15.68
CA LEU A 88 0.43 12.75 16.87
C LEU A 88 -0.58 12.44 17.98
N LYS A 89 -1.54 13.33 18.20
CA LYS A 89 -2.60 13.13 19.22
C LYS A 89 -3.45 11.92 18.90
N SER A 90 -3.85 11.75 17.63
CA SER A 90 -4.67 10.63 17.16
C SER A 90 -3.90 9.32 17.20
N ALA A 91 -2.62 9.35 16.80
CA ALA A 91 -1.72 8.21 16.89
C ALA A 91 -1.51 7.72 18.32
N LYS A 92 -1.24 8.64 19.27
CA LYS A 92 -1.13 8.29 20.71
C LYS A 92 -2.41 7.63 21.21
N LYS A 93 -3.57 8.14 20.82
CA LYS A 93 -4.86 7.57 21.19
C LYS A 93 -5.05 6.16 20.65
N ALA A 94 -4.72 5.94 19.38
CA ALA A 94 -4.78 4.62 18.76
C ALA A 94 -3.86 3.62 19.48
N LEU A 95 -2.62 4.02 19.78
CA LEU A 95 -1.65 3.18 20.49
C LEU A 95 -2.08 2.86 21.93
N GLU A 96 -2.74 3.77 22.65
CA GLU A 96 -3.33 3.50 23.97
C GLU A 96 -4.37 2.36 23.90
N ILE A 97 -5.19 2.33 22.84
CA ILE A 97 -6.17 1.27 22.62
C ILE A 97 -5.45 -0.05 22.30
N LEU A 98 -4.50 -0.02 21.36
CA LEU A 98 -3.77 -1.20 20.91
C LEU A 98 -2.96 -1.86 22.03
N ARG A 99 -2.44 -1.10 23.00
CA ARG A 99 -1.70 -1.62 24.16
C ARG A 99 -2.52 -2.50 25.12
N LYS A 100 -3.85 -2.50 25.00
CA LYS A 100 -4.72 -3.38 25.77
C LYS A 100 -4.67 -4.84 25.29
N TYR A 101 -4.08 -5.07 24.10
CA TYR A 101 -4.07 -6.34 23.38
C TYR A 101 -2.66 -6.84 23.15
N ASP A 102 -2.51 -8.16 22.95
CA ASP A 102 -1.22 -8.76 22.61
C ASP A 102 -0.91 -8.57 21.12
N THR A 103 -0.24 -7.47 20.81
CA THR A 103 0.07 -7.06 19.46
C THR A 103 1.55 -6.74 19.25
N LEU A 104 2.02 -6.88 18.00
CA LEU A 104 3.21 -6.21 17.53
C LEU A 104 2.79 -4.87 16.93
N GLN A 105 3.09 -3.77 17.64
CA GLN A 105 2.80 -2.42 17.18
C GLN A 105 3.97 -1.86 16.39
N GLU A 106 3.65 -1.11 15.35
CA GLU A 106 4.60 -0.43 14.50
C GLU A 106 4.17 1.03 14.31
N VAL A 107 5.12 1.96 14.34
CA VAL A 107 4.91 3.37 13.98
C VAL A 107 5.82 3.74 12.83
N TYR A 108 5.36 4.68 12.00
CA TYR A 108 6.07 5.02 10.76
C TYR A 108 6.30 6.52 10.67
N PHE A 109 7.57 6.90 10.51
CA PHE A 109 8.00 8.28 10.29
C PHE A 109 8.84 8.36 9.02
N GLU A 110 8.49 9.26 8.11
CA GLU A 110 9.27 9.53 6.88
C GLU A 110 9.63 8.27 6.08
N GLY A 111 8.66 7.36 5.94
CA GLY A 111 8.85 6.12 5.20
C GLY A 111 9.71 5.07 5.91
N GLN A 112 10.02 5.25 7.20
CA GLN A 112 10.72 4.27 8.02
C GLN A 112 9.80 3.72 9.12
N GLY A 113 9.69 2.40 9.21
CA GLY A 113 8.96 1.71 10.27
C GLY A 113 9.83 1.44 11.50
N TYR A 114 9.21 1.51 12.69
CA TYR A 114 9.82 1.22 13.99
C TYR A 114 8.93 0.27 14.77
N ALA A 115 9.53 -0.67 15.50
CA ALA A 115 8.84 -1.59 16.40
C ALA A 115 9.70 -1.92 17.62
N GLU A 116 9.08 -2.37 18.69
CA GLU A 116 9.83 -2.78 19.89
C GLU A 116 10.63 -4.06 19.62
N ALA A 117 11.90 -4.08 20.02
CA ALA A 117 12.85 -5.14 19.71
C ALA A 117 12.37 -6.51 20.18
N ASP A 118 11.84 -6.61 21.40
CA ASP A 118 11.34 -7.85 22.00
C ASP A 118 10.12 -8.42 21.25
N LYS A 119 9.31 -7.55 20.62
CA LYS A 119 8.17 -7.95 19.77
C LYS A 119 8.64 -8.44 18.41
N LEU A 120 9.66 -7.79 17.82
CA LEU A 120 10.28 -8.23 16.56
C LEU A 120 10.98 -9.60 16.73
N ASP A 121 11.61 -9.87 17.85
CA ASP A 121 12.21 -11.19 18.13
C ASP A 121 11.16 -12.30 18.14
N ARG A 122 9.94 -11.97 18.57
CA ARG A 122 8.78 -12.87 18.61
C ARG A 122 7.84 -12.71 17.41
N ILE A 123 8.33 -12.29 16.25
CA ILE A 123 7.53 -12.00 15.05
C ILE A 123 6.61 -13.15 14.64
N SER A 124 7.04 -14.40 14.81
CA SER A 124 6.25 -15.60 14.49
C SER A 124 4.93 -15.70 15.28
N ARG A 125 4.81 -15.02 16.41
CA ARG A 125 3.56 -14.94 17.19
C ARG A 125 2.51 -14.05 16.51
N TYR A 126 2.95 -13.01 15.80
CA TYR A 126 2.08 -11.94 15.27
C TYR A 126 1.92 -12.01 13.76
N HIS A 127 2.92 -12.47 13.04
CA HIS A 127 2.89 -12.53 11.58
C HIS A 127 2.75 -13.97 11.09
N HIS A 128 1.58 -14.31 10.52
CA HIS A 128 1.19 -15.68 10.16
C HIS A 128 1.90 -16.20 8.90
N ASN A 129 2.52 -15.32 8.09
CA ASN A 129 3.29 -15.74 6.91
C ASN A 129 4.79 -15.77 7.22
N PRO A 130 5.43 -16.95 7.31
CA PRO A 130 6.87 -17.07 7.61
C PRO A 130 7.79 -16.39 6.59
N HIS A 131 7.39 -16.33 5.32
CA HIS A 131 8.16 -15.66 4.26
C HIS A 131 8.29 -14.14 4.47
N MET A 132 7.45 -13.56 5.33
CA MET A 132 7.50 -12.13 5.66
C MET A 132 8.33 -11.79 6.91
N TRP A 133 8.73 -12.77 7.71
CA TRP A 133 9.42 -12.50 8.97
C TRP A 133 10.74 -11.75 8.78
N GLU A 134 11.55 -12.23 7.82
CA GLU A 134 12.83 -11.57 7.50
C GLU A 134 12.61 -10.16 6.95
N TYR A 135 11.62 -9.98 6.07
CA TYR A 135 11.24 -8.67 5.57
C TYR A 135 10.86 -7.70 6.71
N VAL A 136 10.00 -8.13 7.63
CA VAL A 136 9.59 -7.27 8.75
C VAL A 136 10.79 -6.91 9.62
N ARG A 137 11.62 -7.90 10.01
CA ARG A 137 12.82 -7.66 10.82
C ARG A 137 13.82 -6.72 10.16
N SER A 138 14.05 -6.88 8.86
CA SER A 138 15.05 -6.08 8.13
C SER A 138 14.56 -4.67 7.77
N SER A 139 13.25 -4.47 7.62
CA SER A 139 12.67 -3.19 7.22
C SER A 139 12.19 -2.32 8.39
N ARG A 140 12.12 -2.87 9.61
CA ARG A 140 11.81 -2.10 10.83
C ARG A 140 13.06 -1.82 11.63
N LYS A 141 13.18 -0.60 12.15
CA LYS A 141 14.22 -0.27 13.12
C LYS A 141 13.75 -0.70 14.52
N PRO A 142 14.49 -1.60 15.18
CA PRO A 142 14.16 -1.99 16.53
C PRO A 142 14.42 -0.84 17.50
N VAL A 143 13.47 -0.63 18.43
CA VAL A 143 13.59 0.34 19.53
C VAL A 143 13.28 -0.32 20.86
N PRO A 144 13.83 0.19 21.99
CA PRO A 144 13.50 -0.34 23.32
C PRO A 144 12.04 -0.06 23.71
N SER A 145 11.51 1.10 23.31
CA SER A 145 10.15 1.56 23.63
C SER A 145 9.61 2.46 22.53
N LEU A 146 8.44 2.11 22.00
CA LEU A 146 7.70 2.99 21.08
C LEU A 146 7.20 4.25 21.78
N THR A 147 6.90 4.18 23.08
CA THR A 147 6.50 5.37 23.86
C THR A 147 7.60 6.41 23.88
N GLU A 148 8.82 6.02 24.24
CA GLU A 148 9.97 6.93 24.29
C GLU A 148 10.32 7.48 22.90
N LEU A 149 10.23 6.63 21.86
CA LEU A 149 10.42 7.08 20.48
C LEU A 149 9.44 8.20 20.12
N ILE A 150 8.14 7.98 20.37
CA ILE A 150 7.08 8.92 20.02
C ILE A 150 7.20 10.23 20.81
N GLU A 151 7.59 10.16 22.07
CA GLU A 151 7.85 11.36 22.89
C GLU A 151 9.04 12.16 22.36
N ARG A 152 10.11 11.49 21.96
CA ARG A 152 11.30 12.11 21.39
C ARG A 152 11.03 12.75 20.03
N GLU A 153 10.37 12.01 19.13
CA GLU A 153 10.03 12.50 17.78
C GLU A 153 9.02 13.65 17.83
N ASN A 154 8.04 13.58 18.72
CA ASN A 154 7.02 14.59 19.00
C ASN A 154 6.44 15.25 17.74
N ARG A 155 6.11 14.45 16.72
CA ARG A 155 5.60 14.89 15.43
C ARG A 155 4.56 13.92 14.88
N ASP A 156 3.82 14.34 13.87
CA ASP A 156 2.88 13.52 13.13
C ASP A 156 3.61 12.38 12.40
N MET A 157 2.90 11.29 12.11
CA MET A 157 3.49 10.08 11.53
C MET A 157 2.74 9.60 10.28
N ASP A 158 3.38 8.78 9.47
CA ASP A 158 2.79 8.28 8.23
C ASP A 158 1.57 7.40 8.52
N LYS A 159 1.72 6.48 9.48
CA LYS A 159 0.67 5.59 9.99
C LYS A 159 1.10 4.90 11.28
N VAL A 160 0.14 4.27 11.93
CA VAL A 160 0.34 3.24 12.96
C VAL A 160 -0.14 1.91 12.41
N GLN A 161 0.47 0.82 12.81
CA GLN A 161 0.03 -0.53 12.47
C GLN A 161 0.12 -1.44 13.70
N ALA A 162 -0.78 -2.40 13.81
CA ALA A 162 -0.69 -3.48 14.77
C ALA A 162 -0.99 -4.82 14.11
N LEU A 163 -0.15 -5.82 14.36
CA LEU A 163 -0.39 -7.22 14.00
C LEU A 163 -0.86 -7.96 15.26
N PHE A 164 -1.89 -8.77 15.10
CA PHE A 164 -2.56 -9.46 16.20
C PHE A 164 -2.24 -10.95 16.20
N ALA A 165 -1.98 -11.49 17.39
CA ALA A 165 -1.87 -12.94 17.56
C ALA A 165 -3.26 -13.61 17.64
N ASP A 166 -4.28 -12.86 18.04
CA ASP A 166 -5.64 -13.33 18.29
C ASP A 166 -6.68 -12.50 17.51
N MET A 167 -7.53 -13.20 16.75
CA MET A 167 -8.53 -12.57 15.88
C MET A 167 -9.72 -11.97 16.66
N GLU A 168 -10.04 -12.49 17.84
CA GLU A 168 -11.07 -11.90 18.69
C GLU A 168 -10.58 -10.57 19.29
N GLU A 169 -9.28 -10.51 19.64
CA GLU A 169 -8.64 -9.26 20.06
C GLU A 169 -8.62 -8.23 18.95
N LEU A 170 -8.30 -8.64 17.71
CA LEU A 170 -8.39 -7.76 16.55
C LEU A 170 -9.78 -7.17 16.39
N ALA A 171 -10.83 -8.01 16.44
CA ALA A 171 -12.21 -7.55 16.29
C ALA A 171 -12.62 -6.56 17.40
N ARG A 172 -12.18 -6.80 18.64
CA ARG A 172 -12.41 -5.87 19.76
C ARG A 172 -11.69 -4.53 19.57
N ALA A 173 -10.41 -4.59 19.19
CA ALA A 173 -9.61 -3.39 18.94
C ALA A 173 -10.20 -2.57 17.79
N TRP A 174 -10.60 -3.22 16.69
CA TRP A 174 -11.25 -2.58 15.56
C TRP A 174 -12.47 -1.80 15.99
N LYS A 175 -13.38 -2.46 16.75
CA LYS A 175 -14.60 -1.86 17.26
C LYS A 175 -14.37 -0.68 18.22
N GLU A 176 -13.26 -0.67 18.95
CA GLU A 176 -12.88 0.49 19.77
C GLU A 176 -12.35 1.64 18.91
N LEU A 177 -11.53 1.33 17.91
CA LEU A 177 -10.87 2.32 17.05
C LEU A 177 -11.83 2.98 16.06
N GLU A 178 -12.77 2.25 15.47
CA GLU A 178 -13.76 2.77 14.50
C GLU A 178 -14.66 3.89 15.03
N ARG A 179 -14.70 4.08 16.36
CA ARG A 179 -15.43 5.19 17.00
C ARG A 179 -14.77 6.55 16.79
N TYR A 180 -13.50 6.57 16.36
CA TYR A 180 -12.72 7.79 16.15
C TYR A 180 -12.74 8.15 14.66
N ARG A 181 -13.59 9.14 14.31
CA ARG A 181 -13.80 9.57 12.91
C ARG A 181 -12.56 10.17 12.24
N GLU A 182 -11.58 10.58 13.05
CA GLU A 182 -10.29 11.07 12.60
C GLU A 182 -9.32 9.95 12.16
N LEU A 183 -9.72 8.68 12.30
CA LEU A 183 -8.92 7.51 11.91
C LEU A 183 -9.56 6.81 10.71
N VAL A 184 -8.73 6.36 9.79
CA VAL A 184 -9.08 5.38 8.76
C VAL A 184 -8.41 4.07 9.12
N LEU A 185 -9.23 3.01 9.21
CA LEU A 185 -8.76 1.66 9.52
C LEU A 185 -8.85 0.80 8.27
N VAL A 186 -7.74 0.14 7.93
CA VAL A 186 -7.71 -0.85 6.84
C VAL A 186 -6.95 -2.09 7.31
N SER A 187 -7.21 -3.22 6.65
CA SER A 187 -6.45 -4.45 6.84
C SER A 187 -5.93 -4.92 5.49
N SER A 188 -4.66 -5.23 5.40
CA SER A 188 -4.00 -5.78 4.20
C SER A 188 -3.64 -7.25 4.36
N LEU A 189 -3.64 -7.78 5.59
CA LEU A 189 -3.22 -9.14 5.90
C LEU A 189 -4.34 -9.99 6.51
N GLY A 190 -5.49 -9.39 6.84
CA GLY A 190 -6.59 -10.04 7.55
C GLY A 190 -6.37 -10.24 9.05
N TYR A 191 -5.14 -10.09 9.55
CA TYR A 191 -4.77 -10.17 10.98
C TYR A 191 -4.02 -8.92 11.47
N ASN A 192 -4.16 -7.81 10.75
CA ASN A 192 -3.57 -6.52 11.11
C ASN A 192 -4.62 -5.40 11.09
N ILE A 193 -4.32 -4.32 11.79
CA ILE A 193 -4.99 -3.03 11.64
C ILE A 193 -3.95 -2.00 11.24
N GLU A 194 -4.15 -1.35 10.12
CA GLU A 194 -3.40 -0.18 9.69
C GLU A 194 -4.24 1.06 9.93
N ILE A 195 -3.65 2.08 10.52
CA ILE A 195 -4.33 3.29 10.97
C ILE A 195 -3.70 4.49 10.31
N ASN A 196 -4.45 5.15 9.46
CA ASN A 196 -4.09 6.39 8.79
C ASN A 196 -4.99 7.54 9.27
N ALA A 197 -4.66 8.76 8.89
CA ALA A 197 -5.51 9.93 9.11
C ALA A 197 -6.81 9.83 8.29
N ALA A 198 -7.85 10.54 8.73
CA ALA A 198 -9.12 10.62 8.00
C ALA A 198 -8.91 11.11 6.55
N GLY A 199 -9.58 10.46 5.60
CA GLY A 199 -9.49 10.79 4.18
C GLY A 199 -8.23 10.24 3.48
N VAL A 200 -7.37 9.51 4.18
CA VAL A 200 -6.16 8.92 3.61
C VAL A 200 -6.44 7.49 3.20
N ASP A 201 -6.42 7.24 1.90
CA ASP A 201 -6.47 5.91 1.29
C ASP A 201 -5.70 5.90 -0.05
N LYS A 202 -5.44 4.73 -0.60
CA LYS A 202 -4.69 4.60 -1.86
C LYS A 202 -5.40 5.27 -3.04
N GLY A 203 -6.74 5.26 -3.04
CA GLY A 203 -7.54 5.85 -4.11
C GLY A 203 -7.44 7.37 -4.11
N THR A 204 -7.66 8.00 -2.95
CA THR A 204 -7.52 9.45 -2.79
C THR A 204 -6.11 9.91 -3.19
N GLY A 205 -5.07 9.24 -2.70
CA GLY A 205 -3.69 9.59 -3.05
C GLY A 205 -3.39 9.41 -4.55
N LEU A 206 -3.91 8.36 -5.19
CA LEU A 206 -3.75 8.14 -6.63
C LEU A 206 -4.42 9.26 -7.44
N MET A 207 -5.63 9.67 -7.07
CA MET A 207 -6.35 10.76 -7.73
C MET A 207 -5.66 12.12 -7.51
N GLU A 208 -5.14 12.39 -6.33
CA GLU A 208 -4.39 13.62 -6.04
C GLU A 208 -3.11 13.71 -6.85
N LEU A 209 -2.36 12.62 -6.99
CA LEU A 209 -1.21 12.59 -7.89
C LEU A 209 -1.62 12.81 -9.34
N GLY A 210 -2.70 12.18 -9.80
CA GLY A 210 -3.26 12.39 -11.13
C GLY A 210 -3.58 13.87 -11.36
N ALA A 211 -4.31 14.52 -10.45
CA ALA A 211 -4.66 15.93 -10.52
C ALA A 211 -3.41 16.83 -10.55
N LEU A 212 -2.40 16.55 -9.71
CA LEU A 212 -1.13 17.29 -9.71
C LEU A 212 -0.40 17.22 -11.06
N LEU A 213 -0.52 16.07 -11.76
CA LEU A 213 0.12 15.83 -13.05
C LEU A 213 -0.78 16.16 -14.27
N GLY A 214 -1.99 16.64 -14.04
CA GLY A 214 -2.96 16.95 -15.10
C GLY A 214 -3.55 15.70 -15.78
N ILE A 215 -3.56 14.57 -15.09
CA ILE A 215 -4.14 13.28 -15.53
C ILE A 215 -5.51 13.11 -14.87
N ARG A 216 -6.54 12.92 -15.70
CA ARG A 216 -7.91 12.76 -15.22
C ARG A 216 -8.18 11.33 -14.73
N PRO A 217 -9.16 11.11 -13.84
CA PRO A 217 -9.50 9.77 -13.34
C PRO A 217 -9.74 8.75 -14.46
N GLU A 218 -10.40 9.13 -15.55
CA GLU A 218 -10.70 8.26 -16.70
C GLU A 218 -9.45 7.82 -17.48
N GLU A 219 -8.32 8.47 -17.24
CA GLU A 219 -7.02 8.18 -17.86
C GLU A 219 -6.11 7.36 -16.91
N ILE A 220 -6.67 6.92 -15.76
CA ILE A 220 -5.96 6.17 -14.72
C ILE A 220 -6.44 4.72 -14.72
N MET A 221 -5.50 3.78 -14.69
CA MET A 221 -5.74 2.37 -14.41
C MET A 221 -5.19 2.04 -13.02
N ALA A 222 -5.89 1.19 -12.27
CA ALA A 222 -5.45 0.70 -10.97
C ALA A 222 -5.56 -0.83 -10.90
N CYS A 223 -4.58 -1.49 -10.28
CA CYS A 223 -4.65 -2.93 -10.00
C CYS A 223 -4.40 -3.17 -8.51
N GLY A 224 -5.22 -4.05 -7.89
CA GLY A 224 -5.14 -4.35 -6.46
C GLY A 224 -5.82 -5.66 -6.09
N ASP A 225 -5.58 -6.16 -4.87
CA ASP A 225 -6.17 -7.40 -4.36
C ASP A 225 -6.68 -7.31 -2.91
N GLY A 226 -6.27 -6.29 -2.15
CA GLY A 226 -6.64 -6.09 -0.76
C GLY A 226 -7.77 -5.09 -0.52
N ASP A 227 -8.35 -5.10 0.69
CA ASP A 227 -9.41 -4.16 1.07
C ASP A 227 -8.95 -2.69 0.99
N ASN A 228 -7.65 -2.44 1.21
CA ASN A 228 -7.05 -1.11 1.08
C ASN A 228 -6.92 -0.64 -0.38
N ASP A 229 -7.22 -1.50 -1.36
CA ASP A 229 -7.22 -1.17 -2.79
C ASP A 229 -8.60 -0.76 -3.30
N ILE A 230 -9.67 -1.11 -2.60
CA ILE A 230 -11.06 -0.90 -3.04
C ILE A 230 -11.25 0.51 -3.58
N ARG A 231 -10.85 1.53 -2.82
CA ARG A 231 -11.04 2.92 -3.24
C ARG A 231 -10.26 3.30 -4.50
N MET A 232 -9.05 2.77 -4.72
CA MET A 232 -8.33 3.07 -5.95
C MET A 232 -8.92 2.35 -7.16
N LEU A 233 -9.52 1.17 -6.98
CA LEU A 233 -10.23 0.45 -8.03
C LEU A 233 -11.52 1.18 -8.43
N GLU A 234 -12.30 1.67 -7.45
CA GLU A 234 -13.54 2.42 -7.68
C GLU A 234 -13.32 3.78 -8.36
N LEU A 235 -12.22 4.49 -8.04
CA LEU A 235 -11.97 5.85 -8.50
C LEU A 235 -11.23 5.92 -9.83
N ALA A 236 -10.50 4.88 -10.20
CA ALA A 236 -9.80 4.80 -11.47
C ALA A 236 -10.77 4.60 -12.63
N GLY A 237 -10.43 5.11 -13.81
CA GLY A 237 -11.21 4.86 -15.04
C GLY A 237 -11.16 3.41 -15.50
N VAL A 238 -10.17 2.64 -15.02
CA VAL A 238 -10.06 1.19 -15.21
C VAL A 238 -9.58 0.58 -13.90
N GLY A 239 -10.50 0.06 -13.10
CA GLY A 239 -10.23 -0.69 -11.89
C GLY A 239 -10.11 -2.19 -12.15
N VAL A 240 -9.00 -2.81 -11.77
CA VAL A 240 -8.74 -4.23 -11.98
C VAL A 240 -8.43 -4.94 -10.67
N ALA A 241 -9.32 -5.83 -10.25
CA ALA A 241 -9.07 -6.73 -9.13
C ALA A 241 -8.27 -7.95 -9.58
N MET A 242 -7.35 -8.40 -8.76
CA MET A 242 -6.60 -9.63 -9.01
C MET A 242 -7.48 -10.87 -8.79
N GLY A 243 -7.17 -11.96 -9.48
CA GLY A 243 -7.92 -13.23 -9.34
C GLY A 243 -7.86 -13.83 -7.93
N ASN A 244 -6.80 -13.55 -7.18
CA ASN A 244 -6.62 -13.93 -5.77
C ASN A 244 -7.31 -12.98 -4.78
N ALA A 245 -7.92 -11.88 -5.22
CA ALA A 245 -8.63 -10.93 -4.36
C ALA A 245 -9.91 -11.53 -3.75
N GLY A 246 -10.32 -10.97 -2.61
CA GLY A 246 -11.60 -11.29 -2.00
C GLY A 246 -12.80 -10.81 -2.84
N GLU A 247 -13.98 -11.37 -2.59
CA GLU A 247 -15.18 -11.05 -3.38
C GLU A 247 -15.60 -9.56 -3.27
N ASN A 248 -15.38 -8.94 -2.12
CA ASN A 248 -15.63 -7.52 -1.92
C ASN A 248 -14.73 -6.62 -2.79
N VAL A 249 -13.45 -6.99 -2.93
CA VAL A 249 -12.50 -6.28 -3.80
C VAL A 249 -12.86 -6.49 -5.28
N LYS A 250 -13.22 -7.73 -5.66
CA LYS A 250 -13.67 -8.04 -7.02
C LYS A 250 -14.95 -7.29 -7.39
N ALA A 251 -15.86 -7.11 -6.43
CA ALA A 251 -17.12 -6.37 -6.63
C ALA A 251 -16.90 -4.85 -6.85
N ALA A 252 -15.78 -4.30 -6.39
CA ALA A 252 -15.43 -2.89 -6.53
C ALA A 252 -14.67 -2.57 -7.83
N ALA A 253 -14.29 -3.59 -8.62
CA ALA A 253 -13.50 -3.44 -9.82
C ALA A 253 -14.35 -3.56 -11.10
N ASP A 254 -13.92 -2.91 -12.19
CA ASP A 254 -14.50 -3.07 -13.52
C ASP A 254 -14.17 -4.42 -14.14
N TYR A 255 -12.98 -4.96 -13.81
CA TYR A 255 -12.46 -6.20 -14.39
C TYR A 255 -11.76 -7.05 -13.35
N ILE A 256 -11.76 -8.37 -13.59
CA ILE A 256 -11.01 -9.35 -12.80
C ILE A 256 -9.89 -9.91 -13.67
N ALA A 257 -8.65 -9.79 -13.19
CA ALA A 257 -7.46 -10.35 -13.82
C ALA A 257 -7.21 -11.80 -13.39
N GLU A 258 -6.19 -12.43 -13.94
CA GLU A 258 -5.61 -13.65 -13.38
C GLU A 258 -4.95 -13.35 -12.01
N THR A 259 -4.48 -14.40 -11.32
CA THR A 259 -3.80 -14.20 -10.02
C THR A 259 -2.43 -13.54 -10.20
N ASN A 260 -1.88 -13.02 -9.11
CA ASN A 260 -0.54 -12.46 -9.09
C ASN A 260 0.55 -13.48 -9.48
N ASP A 261 0.38 -14.75 -9.11
CA ASP A 261 1.31 -15.84 -9.48
C ASP A 261 1.26 -16.19 -10.98
N HIS A 262 0.20 -15.75 -11.68
CA HIS A 262 0.01 -15.92 -13.11
C HIS A 262 0.14 -14.62 -13.90
N GLU A 263 0.83 -13.61 -13.32
CA GLU A 263 1.12 -12.32 -13.97
C GLU A 263 -0.14 -11.54 -14.37
N GLY A 264 -1.21 -11.66 -13.59
CA GLY A 264 -2.52 -11.07 -13.89
C GLY A 264 -2.46 -9.57 -14.12
N ALA A 265 -1.70 -8.82 -13.30
CA ALA A 265 -1.55 -7.37 -13.47
C ALA A 265 -0.90 -7.01 -14.82
N ALA A 266 0.15 -7.73 -15.23
CA ALA A 266 0.81 -7.50 -16.51
C ALA A 266 -0.13 -7.78 -17.70
N LYS A 267 -0.86 -8.89 -17.64
CA LYS A 267 -1.86 -9.23 -18.68
C LYS A 267 -2.98 -8.19 -18.77
N ALA A 268 -3.42 -7.66 -17.61
CA ALA A 268 -4.42 -6.60 -17.57
C ALA A 268 -3.87 -5.29 -18.18
N ILE A 269 -2.62 -4.91 -17.89
CA ILE A 269 -1.99 -3.74 -18.51
C ILE A 269 -1.96 -3.88 -20.03
N VAL A 270 -1.52 -5.03 -20.56
CA VAL A 270 -1.52 -5.26 -22.01
C VAL A 270 -2.91 -5.15 -22.60
N LYS A 271 -3.91 -5.74 -21.93
CA LYS A 271 -5.29 -5.76 -22.43
C LYS A 271 -5.97 -4.39 -22.39
N TYR A 272 -5.79 -3.60 -21.34
CA TYR A 272 -6.58 -2.40 -21.11
C TYR A 272 -5.81 -1.10 -21.33
N ALA A 273 -4.48 -1.11 -21.19
CA ALA A 273 -3.68 0.09 -21.38
C ALA A 273 -2.98 0.16 -22.75
N PHE A 274 -2.76 -0.97 -23.44
CA PHE A 274 -2.08 -1.00 -24.74
C PHE A 274 -3.01 -1.11 -25.95
N CYS A 275 -4.31 -1.40 -25.77
CA CYS A 275 -5.26 -1.69 -26.84
C CYS A 275 -5.67 -0.52 -27.76
N ASN A 276 -5.15 0.68 -27.53
CA ASN A 276 -5.51 1.82 -28.40
C ASN A 276 -4.69 1.93 -29.70
N ASP A 277 -3.73 1.02 -29.95
CA ASP A 277 -2.87 1.08 -31.16
C ASP A 277 -3.46 0.36 -32.39
N SER A 278 -4.56 -0.40 -32.23
CA SER A 278 -5.12 -1.23 -33.31
C SER A 278 -6.29 -0.61 -34.07
N GLU A 279 -6.78 0.58 -33.71
CA GLU A 279 -7.88 1.26 -34.45
C GLU A 279 -7.41 2.47 -35.30
N GLN A 280 -6.10 2.65 -35.51
CA GLN A 280 -5.54 3.70 -36.37
C GLN A 280 -4.70 3.15 -37.55
N GLN A 281 -5.00 1.95 -38.03
CA GLN A 281 -4.46 1.46 -39.31
C GLN A 281 -5.60 1.16 -40.31
#